data_93fe08de067a45085d10c97019175d50
#
_entry.id   93fe08de067a45085d10c97019175d50
#
_cell.length_a   1.000
_cell.length_b   1.000
_cell.length_c   1.000
_cell.angle_alpha   90.00
_cell.angle_beta   90.00
_cell.angle_gamma   90.00
#
_symmetry.space_group_name_H-M   'P 1'
#
loop_
_entity.id
_entity.type
_entity.pdbx_description
1 polymer ?
#
loop_
_entity_poly.entity_id
_entity_poly.type
_entity_poly.pdbx_seq_one_letter_code
_entity_poly.pdbx_strand_id
1 'polypeptide(L)'
;MVSNSSSYVLLSADGTPLKKSLNRSLRQQKMRALLLIAPLLIFILVAFIMPIVSMLSRSVENDLVGQTLPLTVESIQSWDALSGELPEEPVYRAFAQDIQNAAKAKVHTKVALRLNYEKSGLASLFKKTARKAKKWDIENDGPFKEKLIKVHKGWGEVEVWQTIKTHSPTYTSGYFLNAVDMRKTVQGAEWQPEDKTILIKLFQRTLVMSLIITFSCIILGYPVAWLLANLPMRQANLLMILVLLPFWTSLLVRTSAWKVMLQQQGVINDILVQLSLISNEGRLIMINNEIGTIVAMTHILLPFMILPMYSVMQTIPPSYLRAAKSLGATNWTAFWRVYFPQSVPGIGAGSILVFILAIGYYITPEIVGGTKGVFISNRIAYHILKSLNWGLAAALGTILLVAVLICLLYTSDAADDMQ
;
A
#
# COMPACT_ATOMS: atom_id res chain seq x y z
N MET A 1 -19.24 66.90 0.27
CA MET A 1 -19.61 66.37 1.61
C MET A 1 -19.16 64.95 1.68
N VAL A 2 -18.05 64.70 2.35
CA VAL A 2 -17.49 63.33 2.56
C VAL A 2 -18.09 62.81 3.87
N SER A 3 -18.98 61.81 3.79
CA SER A 3 -19.56 61.21 4.98
C SER A 3 -18.48 60.30 5.65
N ASN A 4 -17.97 60.77 6.78
CA ASN A 4 -17.16 60.01 7.72
C ASN A 4 -18.06 58.87 8.33
N SER A 5 -18.00 57.69 7.82
CA SER A 5 -18.54 56.48 8.49
C SER A 5 -17.61 56.12 9.65
N SER A 6 -17.82 56.72 10.84
CA SER A 6 -17.22 56.24 12.07
C SER A 6 -17.72 54.81 12.33
N SER A 7 -16.84 53.82 12.14
CA SER A 7 -17.06 52.44 12.52
C SER A 7 -17.22 52.36 14.04
N TYR A 8 -18.45 52.29 14.52
CA TYR A 8 -18.74 52.09 15.96
C TYR A 8 -18.13 50.71 16.40
N VAL A 9 -17.06 50.79 17.18
CA VAL A 9 -16.48 49.58 17.79
C VAL A 9 -17.46 49.18 18.90
N LEU A 10 -18.21 48.11 18.69
CA LEU A 10 -19.04 47.50 19.72
C LEU A 10 -18.19 47.06 20.89
N LEU A 11 -18.44 47.59 22.07
CA LEU A 11 -17.74 47.26 23.31
C LEU A 11 -18.53 46.20 24.08
N SER A 12 -17.84 45.27 24.69
CA SER A 12 -18.37 44.30 25.68
C SER A 12 -18.63 45.02 27.02
N ALA A 13 -19.40 44.40 27.91
CA ALA A 13 -19.68 44.94 29.25
C ALA A 13 -18.41 45.36 30.04
N ASP A 14 -17.27 44.79 29.72
CA ASP A 14 -15.96 45.03 30.32
C ASP A 14 -15.17 46.16 29.63
N GLY A 15 -15.77 46.92 28.71
CA GLY A 15 -15.09 48.01 27.98
C GLY A 15 -14.10 47.55 26.89
N THR A 16 -13.96 46.25 26.66
CA THR A 16 -13.10 45.69 25.59
C THR A 16 -13.85 45.56 24.28
N PRO A 17 -13.17 45.70 23.10
CA PRO A 17 -13.82 45.49 21.81
C PRO A 17 -14.48 44.11 21.75
N LEU A 18 -15.76 44.05 21.43
CA LEU A 18 -16.58 42.84 21.40
C LEU A 18 -15.90 41.72 20.59
N LYS A 19 -15.29 42.04 19.45
CA LYS A 19 -14.55 41.08 18.61
C LYS A 19 -13.37 40.44 19.36
N LYS A 20 -12.66 41.20 20.23
CA LYS A 20 -11.52 40.71 21.01
C LYS A 20 -12.00 39.80 22.16
N SER A 21 -13.07 40.16 22.83
CA SER A 21 -13.70 39.38 23.90
C SER A 21 -14.27 38.06 23.34
N LEU A 22 -14.99 38.11 22.20
CA LEU A 22 -15.52 36.94 21.52
C LEU A 22 -14.42 35.99 21.05
N ASN A 23 -13.36 36.50 20.43
CA ASN A 23 -12.21 35.68 20.00
C ASN A 23 -11.48 35.02 21.20
N ARG A 24 -11.38 35.72 22.34
CA ARG A 24 -10.81 35.16 23.57
C ARG A 24 -11.67 34.02 24.14
N SER A 25 -12.99 34.23 24.18
CA SER A 25 -13.94 33.20 24.64
C SER A 25 -13.94 31.98 23.72
N LEU A 26 -13.99 32.18 22.40
CA LEU A 26 -13.91 31.11 21.40
C LEU A 26 -12.57 30.34 21.49
N ARG A 27 -11.45 31.06 21.73
CA ARG A 27 -10.14 30.44 21.91
C ARG A 27 -10.09 29.59 23.18
N GLN A 28 -10.69 30.06 24.30
CA GLN A 28 -10.81 29.28 25.53
C GLN A 28 -11.68 28.06 25.36
N GLN A 29 -12.82 28.18 24.68
CA GLN A 29 -13.70 27.03 24.37
C GLN A 29 -12.99 26.01 23.49
N LYS A 30 -12.33 26.45 22.42
CA LYS A 30 -11.50 25.59 21.56
C LYS A 30 -10.38 24.90 22.33
N MET A 31 -9.70 25.62 23.24
CA MET A 31 -8.62 25.03 24.05
C MET A 31 -9.16 23.99 25.05
N ARG A 32 -10.30 24.25 25.69
CA ARG A 32 -10.95 23.26 26.57
C ARG A 32 -11.41 22.03 25.80
N ALA A 33 -12.03 22.20 24.62
CA ALA A 33 -12.41 21.09 23.75
C ALA A 33 -11.18 20.29 23.30
N LEU A 34 -10.08 20.98 22.94
CA LEU A 34 -8.83 20.35 22.54
C LEU A 34 -8.19 19.57 23.69
N LEU A 35 -8.23 20.10 24.93
CA LEU A 35 -7.74 19.39 26.12
C LEU A 35 -8.55 18.12 26.44
N LEU A 36 -9.87 18.15 26.22
CA LEU A 36 -10.73 16.97 26.39
C LEU A 36 -10.42 15.88 25.36
N ILE A 37 -10.12 16.27 24.12
CA ILE A 37 -9.80 15.34 23.02
C ILE A 37 -8.31 14.97 23.05
N ALA A 38 -7.44 15.76 23.68
CA ALA A 38 -6.00 15.59 23.66
C ALA A 38 -5.49 14.18 23.98
N PRO A 39 -6.00 13.46 25.00
CA PRO A 39 -5.54 12.11 25.28
C PRO A 39 -5.76 11.15 24.09
N LEU A 40 -6.95 11.20 23.46
CA LEU A 40 -7.25 10.40 22.28
C LEU A 40 -6.42 10.84 21.06
N LEU A 41 -6.28 12.16 20.87
CA LEU A 41 -5.49 12.70 19.76
C LEU A 41 -4.01 12.31 19.89
N ILE A 42 -3.43 12.42 21.07
CA ILE A 42 -2.04 12.02 21.34
C ILE A 42 -1.89 10.52 21.09
N PHE A 43 -2.82 9.71 21.56
CA PHE A 43 -2.80 8.28 21.31
C PHE A 43 -2.79 7.97 19.80
N ILE A 44 -3.67 8.61 19.01
CA ILE A 44 -3.71 8.43 17.55
C ILE A 44 -2.40 8.87 16.91
N LEU A 45 -1.86 10.03 17.29
CA LEU A 45 -0.61 10.55 16.74
C LEU A 45 0.57 9.62 17.04
N VAL A 46 0.69 9.12 18.27
CA VAL A 46 1.82 8.28 18.68
C VAL A 46 1.65 6.84 18.22
N ALA A 47 0.45 6.26 18.32
CA ALA A 47 0.23 4.86 18.01
C ALA A 47 0.01 4.57 16.52
N PHE A 48 -0.45 5.55 15.73
CA PHE A 48 -0.77 5.36 14.30
C PHE A 48 0.07 6.28 13.39
N ILE A 49 0.03 7.60 13.60
CA ILE A 49 0.66 8.54 12.66
C ILE A 49 2.19 8.43 12.71
N MET A 50 2.79 8.41 13.90
CA MET A 50 4.24 8.34 14.05
C MET A 50 4.84 7.07 13.42
N PRO A 51 4.32 5.84 13.62
CA PRO A 51 4.80 4.65 12.92
C PRO A 51 4.63 4.73 11.41
N ILE A 52 3.52 5.29 10.90
CA ILE A 52 3.30 5.48 9.47
C ILE A 52 4.36 6.43 8.90
N VAL A 53 4.57 7.60 9.50
CA VAL A 53 5.59 8.56 9.06
C VAL A 53 6.98 7.93 9.13
N SER A 54 7.33 7.23 10.21
CA SER A 54 8.60 6.52 10.33
C SER A 54 8.76 5.42 9.27
N MET A 55 7.70 4.73 8.89
CA MET A 55 7.75 3.75 7.80
C MET A 55 7.91 4.42 6.43
N LEU A 56 7.22 5.55 6.21
CA LEU A 56 7.32 6.31 4.97
C LEU A 56 8.71 6.96 4.81
N SER A 57 9.35 7.45 5.89
CA SER A 57 10.70 8.02 5.81
C SER A 57 11.73 7.02 5.29
N ARG A 58 11.56 5.73 5.60
CA ARG A 58 12.41 4.65 5.08
C ARG A 58 12.41 4.52 3.56
N SER A 59 11.41 5.09 2.87
CA SER A 59 11.37 5.10 1.40
C SER A 59 12.44 5.99 0.76
N VAL A 60 13.04 6.89 1.52
CA VAL A 60 14.11 7.80 1.09
C VAL A 60 15.41 7.60 1.87
N GLU A 61 15.37 7.03 3.06
CA GLU A 61 16.53 6.79 3.91
C GLU A 61 17.39 5.62 3.38
N ASN A 62 18.70 5.84 3.30
CA ASN A 62 19.67 4.86 2.81
C ASN A 62 20.97 4.92 3.62
N ASP A 63 20.86 4.92 4.93
CA ASP A 63 21.99 5.11 5.84
C ASP A 63 22.95 3.93 5.88
N LEU A 64 22.48 2.73 5.48
CA LEU A 64 23.19 1.48 5.70
C LEU A 64 24.57 1.43 5.04
N VAL A 65 24.70 2.02 3.83
CA VAL A 65 25.97 2.05 3.11
C VAL A 65 26.94 3.01 3.80
N GLY A 66 26.51 4.24 4.09
CA GLY A 66 27.33 5.25 4.78
C GLY A 66 27.75 4.83 6.19
N GLN A 67 26.86 4.21 6.97
CA GLN A 67 27.19 3.74 8.32
C GLN A 67 28.12 2.51 8.33
N THR A 68 28.07 1.67 7.28
CA THR A 68 28.88 0.44 7.24
C THR A 68 30.22 0.64 6.53
N LEU A 69 30.27 1.57 5.57
CA LEU A 69 31.45 1.84 4.72
C LEU A 69 31.83 3.33 4.73
N PRO A 70 32.04 3.98 5.91
CA PRO A 70 32.24 5.42 5.98
C PRO A 70 33.49 5.90 5.25
N LEU A 71 34.63 5.23 5.43
CA LEU A 71 35.89 5.60 4.77
C LEU A 71 35.82 5.42 3.25
N THR A 72 35.15 4.34 2.81
CA THR A 72 34.92 4.07 1.39
C THR A 72 34.05 5.16 0.77
N VAL A 73 32.97 5.55 1.46
CA VAL A 73 32.04 6.59 0.99
C VAL A 73 32.76 7.93 0.86
N GLU A 74 33.61 8.28 1.78
CA GLU A 74 34.43 9.50 1.73
C GLU A 74 35.43 9.46 0.56
N SER A 75 36.23 8.39 0.46
CA SER A 75 37.27 8.25 -0.55
C SER A 75 36.71 8.14 -1.98
N ILE A 76 35.53 7.55 -2.18
CA ILE A 76 34.95 7.33 -3.50
C ILE A 76 34.32 8.61 -4.09
N GLN A 77 34.14 9.68 -3.29
CA GLN A 77 33.55 10.93 -3.80
C GLN A 77 34.44 11.57 -4.87
N SER A 78 35.77 11.55 -4.69
CA SER A 78 36.75 12.12 -5.63
C SER A 78 36.91 11.33 -6.94
N TRP A 79 36.46 10.06 -6.96
CA TRP A 79 36.56 9.23 -8.16
C TRP A 79 35.49 9.59 -9.18
N ASP A 80 35.90 9.77 -10.46
CA ASP A 80 34.96 9.98 -11.55
C ASP A 80 34.36 8.65 -12.01
N ALA A 81 33.11 8.43 -11.65
CA ALA A 81 32.39 7.19 -11.99
C ALA A 81 32.01 7.08 -13.47
N LEU A 82 32.09 8.18 -14.25
CA LEU A 82 31.83 8.20 -15.71
C LEU A 82 33.08 7.95 -16.56
N SER A 83 34.26 8.01 -15.96
CA SER A 83 35.53 7.79 -16.68
C SER A 83 35.67 6.39 -17.29
N GLY A 84 34.92 5.41 -16.80
CA GLY A 84 35.08 4.00 -17.19
C GLY A 84 36.30 3.32 -16.59
N GLU A 85 37.12 4.04 -15.82
CA GLU A 85 38.33 3.51 -15.16
C GLU A 85 38.01 3.06 -13.72
N LEU A 86 38.79 2.11 -13.22
CA LEU A 86 38.68 1.64 -11.84
C LEU A 86 39.16 2.71 -10.85
N PRO A 87 38.62 2.79 -9.65
CA PRO A 87 39.14 3.67 -8.61
C PRO A 87 40.62 3.41 -8.32
N GLU A 88 41.29 4.43 -7.78
CA GLU A 88 42.65 4.33 -7.34
C GLU A 88 42.81 3.56 -6.02
N GLU A 89 44.07 3.20 -5.68
CA GLU A 89 44.42 2.42 -4.48
C GLU A 89 43.84 2.97 -3.16
N PRO A 90 43.76 4.31 -2.91
CA PRO A 90 43.16 4.84 -1.68
C PRO A 90 41.72 4.36 -1.42
N VAL A 91 40.90 4.24 -2.48
CA VAL A 91 39.52 3.75 -2.37
C VAL A 91 39.50 2.27 -1.97
N TYR A 92 40.37 1.45 -2.57
CA TYR A 92 40.48 0.04 -2.22
C TYR A 92 40.98 -0.18 -0.80
N ARG A 93 41.92 0.64 -0.32
CA ARG A 93 42.41 0.61 1.07
C ARG A 93 41.30 0.98 2.07
N ALA A 94 40.59 2.07 1.81
CA ALA A 94 39.44 2.50 2.60
C ALA A 94 38.37 1.40 2.69
N PHE A 95 38.06 0.77 1.55
CA PHE A 95 37.12 -0.36 1.51
C PHE A 95 37.65 -1.59 2.29
N ALA A 96 38.93 -1.91 2.21
CA ALA A 96 39.53 -3.01 2.94
C ALA A 96 39.40 -2.81 4.47
N GLN A 97 39.60 -1.59 4.93
CA GLN A 97 39.43 -1.21 6.35
C GLN A 97 37.96 -1.29 6.79
N ASP A 98 37.05 -0.70 6.03
CA ASP A 98 35.62 -0.72 6.33
C ASP A 98 35.06 -2.13 6.35
N ILE A 99 35.39 -2.96 5.34
CA ILE A 99 34.88 -4.34 5.29
C ILE A 99 35.47 -5.22 6.41
N GLN A 100 36.67 -4.94 6.88
CA GLN A 100 37.26 -5.62 8.04
C GLN A 100 36.46 -5.24 9.31
N ASN A 101 36.21 -3.95 9.53
CA ASN A 101 35.42 -3.47 10.66
C ASN A 101 34.00 -4.01 10.63
N ALA A 102 33.35 -3.96 9.46
CA ALA A 102 32.02 -4.50 9.25
C ALA A 102 31.95 -6.02 9.46
N ALA A 103 33.04 -6.75 9.14
CA ALA A 103 33.15 -8.18 9.38
C ALA A 103 33.34 -8.52 10.86
N LYS A 104 34.09 -7.70 11.62
CA LYS A 104 34.23 -7.81 13.10
C LYS A 104 32.89 -7.53 13.78
N ALA A 105 32.17 -6.47 13.35
CA ALA A 105 30.85 -6.08 13.86
C ALA A 105 29.70 -6.98 13.36
N LYS A 106 29.94 -7.92 12.43
CA LYS A 106 28.94 -8.81 11.78
C LYS A 106 27.84 -8.07 11.00
N VAL A 107 28.07 -6.82 10.59
CA VAL A 107 27.09 -5.99 9.82
C VAL A 107 27.32 -6.03 8.30
N HIS A 108 28.43 -6.57 7.82
CA HIS A 108 28.80 -6.66 6.40
C HIS A 108 27.72 -7.35 5.52
N THR A 109 26.94 -8.28 6.11
CA THR A 109 25.88 -8.96 5.37
C THR A 109 24.69 -8.05 5.05
N LYS A 110 24.41 -7.07 5.90
CA LYS A 110 23.31 -6.13 5.68
C LYS A 110 23.59 -5.23 4.49
N VAL A 111 24.77 -4.59 4.43
CA VAL A 111 25.16 -3.74 3.29
C VAL A 111 25.32 -4.56 2.01
N ALA A 112 25.86 -5.79 2.12
CA ALA A 112 25.95 -6.69 0.98
C ALA A 112 24.59 -7.03 0.36
N LEU A 113 23.59 -7.31 1.18
CA LEU A 113 22.21 -7.54 0.72
C LEU A 113 21.59 -6.28 0.14
N ARG A 114 21.79 -5.12 0.77
CA ARG A 114 21.30 -3.84 0.26
C ARG A 114 21.79 -3.56 -1.16
N LEU A 115 23.08 -3.68 -1.38
CA LEU A 115 23.68 -3.43 -2.70
C LEU A 115 23.36 -4.54 -3.71
N ASN A 116 23.12 -5.77 -3.24
CA ASN A 116 22.74 -6.88 -4.11
C ASN A 116 21.35 -6.73 -4.76
N TYR A 117 20.47 -5.88 -4.21
CA TYR A 117 19.21 -5.54 -4.86
C TYR A 117 19.43 -4.69 -6.11
N GLU A 118 20.48 -3.88 -6.12
CA GLU A 118 20.82 -3.00 -7.26
C GLU A 118 21.64 -3.75 -8.31
N LYS A 119 22.67 -4.51 -7.88
CA LYS A 119 23.48 -5.36 -8.74
C LYS A 119 23.61 -6.76 -8.17
N SER A 120 23.09 -7.75 -8.89
CA SER A 120 23.19 -9.17 -8.49
C SER A 120 24.64 -9.62 -8.37
N GLY A 121 24.92 -10.48 -7.37
CA GLY A 121 26.27 -11.01 -7.13
C GLY A 121 27.05 -10.27 -6.04
N LEU A 122 26.68 -9.02 -5.69
CA LEU A 122 27.38 -8.25 -4.66
C LEU A 122 27.33 -8.94 -3.28
N ALA A 123 26.24 -9.63 -2.94
CA ALA A 123 26.15 -10.36 -1.67
C ALA A 123 27.24 -11.43 -1.53
N SER A 124 27.53 -12.19 -2.57
CA SER A 124 28.58 -13.21 -2.57
C SER A 124 29.96 -12.60 -2.52
N LEU A 125 30.18 -11.54 -3.28
CA LEU A 125 31.39 -10.77 -3.37
C LEU A 125 31.79 -10.19 -2.00
N PHE A 126 30.89 -9.50 -1.33
CA PHE A 126 31.10 -8.95 0.01
C PHE A 126 31.36 -10.06 1.06
N LYS A 127 30.58 -11.15 1.04
CA LYS A 127 30.78 -12.27 1.98
C LYS A 127 32.16 -12.94 1.84
N LYS A 128 32.63 -13.18 0.61
CA LYS A 128 33.95 -13.74 0.34
C LYS A 128 35.05 -12.79 0.83
N THR A 129 34.93 -11.52 0.55
CA THR A 129 35.89 -10.48 0.93
C THR A 129 35.95 -10.33 2.45
N ALA A 130 34.82 -10.23 3.12
CA ALA A 130 34.74 -10.10 4.57
C ALA A 130 35.41 -11.28 5.32
N ARG A 131 35.32 -12.52 4.78
CA ARG A 131 36.03 -13.67 5.37
C ARG A 131 37.53 -13.54 5.31
N LYS A 132 38.07 -13.03 4.19
CA LYS A 132 39.53 -12.85 3.99
C LYS A 132 40.04 -11.61 4.70
N ALA A 133 39.27 -10.51 4.68
CA ALA A 133 39.62 -9.23 5.30
C ALA A 133 39.88 -9.30 6.81
N LYS A 134 39.31 -10.27 7.51
CA LYS A 134 39.57 -10.49 8.93
C LYS A 134 41.04 -10.75 9.28
N LYS A 135 41.83 -11.23 8.31
CA LYS A 135 43.23 -11.60 8.48
C LYS A 135 44.19 -10.56 7.89
N TRP A 136 43.69 -9.46 7.33
CA TRP A 136 44.55 -8.44 6.70
C TRP A 136 45.12 -7.50 7.73
N ASP A 137 46.38 -7.12 7.50
CA ASP A 137 47.04 -6.02 8.20
C ASP A 137 46.94 -4.77 7.31
N ILE A 138 46.04 -3.83 7.70
CA ILE A 138 45.73 -2.66 6.87
C ILE A 138 46.90 -1.68 6.77
N GLU A 139 47.82 -1.70 7.75
CA GLU A 139 48.98 -0.81 7.77
C GLU A 139 50.14 -1.31 6.89
N ASN A 140 50.44 -2.61 6.98
CA ASN A 140 51.62 -3.23 6.36
C ASN A 140 51.30 -3.96 5.05
N ASP A 141 50.04 -4.33 4.82
CA ASP A 141 49.63 -5.02 3.60
C ASP A 141 49.27 -4.04 2.48
N GLY A 142 49.75 -4.27 1.26
CA GLY A 142 49.39 -3.51 0.05
C GLY A 142 49.98 -4.17 -1.21
N PRO A 143 49.56 -3.81 -2.43
CA PRO A 143 48.40 -3.01 -2.80
C PRO A 143 47.03 -3.76 -2.62
N PHE A 144 46.00 -3.08 -2.08
CA PHE A 144 44.67 -3.68 -1.84
C PHE A 144 43.85 -3.87 -3.12
N LYS A 145 44.10 -3.09 -4.19
CA LYS A 145 43.48 -3.27 -5.50
C LYS A 145 43.69 -4.68 -6.02
N GLU A 146 44.95 -5.11 -6.09
CA GLU A 146 45.29 -6.48 -6.52
C GLU A 146 44.78 -7.55 -5.56
N LYS A 147 44.89 -7.32 -4.25
CA LYS A 147 44.40 -8.26 -3.24
C LYS A 147 42.88 -8.50 -3.37
N LEU A 148 42.10 -7.44 -3.51
CA LEU A 148 40.65 -7.53 -3.65
C LEU A 148 40.26 -8.23 -4.96
N ILE A 149 40.90 -7.93 -6.07
CA ILE A 149 40.67 -8.59 -7.36
C ILE A 149 41.03 -10.09 -7.29
N LYS A 150 42.13 -10.46 -6.59
CA LYS A 150 42.48 -11.87 -6.33
C LYS A 150 41.46 -12.60 -5.46
N VAL A 151 40.78 -11.90 -4.54
CA VAL A 151 39.70 -12.49 -3.71
C VAL A 151 38.47 -12.78 -4.56
N HIS A 152 38.08 -11.83 -5.43
CA HIS A 152 36.96 -11.98 -6.34
C HIS A 152 37.10 -11.03 -7.52
N LYS A 153 36.99 -11.57 -8.75
CA LYS A 153 37.12 -10.82 -9.99
C LYS A 153 36.20 -9.61 -10.10
N GLY A 154 35.02 -9.64 -9.47
CA GLY A 154 34.06 -8.55 -9.47
C GLY A 154 34.59 -7.22 -8.92
N TRP A 155 35.66 -7.22 -8.09
CA TRP A 155 36.30 -5.98 -7.64
C TRP A 155 37.10 -5.27 -8.78
N GLY A 156 37.32 -5.93 -9.90
CA GLY A 156 37.83 -5.35 -11.12
C GLY A 156 36.75 -4.84 -12.08
N GLU A 157 35.45 -4.87 -11.70
CA GLU A 157 34.37 -4.33 -12.50
C GLU A 157 34.03 -2.91 -12.05
N VAL A 158 34.05 -1.96 -13.00
CA VAL A 158 33.71 -0.54 -12.76
C VAL A 158 32.30 -0.41 -12.18
N GLU A 159 31.33 -1.19 -12.69
CA GLU A 159 29.94 -1.17 -12.24
C GLU A 159 29.75 -1.47 -10.74
N VAL A 160 30.64 -2.25 -10.13
CA VAL A 160 30.57 -2.54 -8.69
C VAL A 160 30.81 -1.26 -7.88
N TRP A 161 31.84 -0.50 -8.26
CA TRP A 161 32.19 0.76 -7.63
C TRP A 161 31.18 1.86 -7.93
N GLN A 162 30.66 1.90 -9.17
CA GLN A 162 29.55 2.77 -9.54
C GLN A 162 28.33 2.52 -8.69
N THR A 163 27.97 1.25 -8.45
CA THR A 163 26.85 0.88 -7.58
C THR A 163 27.08 1.37 -6.15
N ILE A 164 28.27 1.17 -5.59
CA ILE A 164 28.62 1.66 -4.25
C ILE A 164 28.49 3.18 -4.18
N LYS A 165 29.06 3.92 -5.15
CA LYS A 165 29.00 5.38 -5.20
C LYS A 165 27.58 5.90 -5.34
N THR A 166 26.79 5.35 -6.26
CA THR A 166 25.41 5.77 -6.53
C THR A 166 24.50 5.58 -5.32
N HIS A 167 24.76 4.53 -4.52
CA HIS A 167 23.96 4.19 -3.35
C HIS A 167 24.63 4.54 -2.01
N SER A 168 25.67 5.38 -2.02
CA SER A 168 26.34 5.88 -0.81
C SER A 168 25.60 7.01 -0.09
N PRO A 169 24.85 7.93 -0.77
CA PRO A 169 24.17 9.02 -0.09
C PRO A 169 23.14 8.54 0.93
N THR A 170 23.01 9.28 2.03
CA THR A 170 22.04 9.03 3.13
C THR A 170 20.60 9.07 2.65
N TYR A 171 20.28 9.93 1.67
CA TYR A 171 18.98 10.01 1.04
C TYR A 171 19.03 9.55 -0.41
N THR A 172 18.06 8.75 -0.82
CA THR A 172 18.02 8.22 -2.18
C THR A 172 16.60 8.24 -2.75
N SER A 173 16.50 8.55 -4.04
CA SER A 173 15.30 8.31 -4.84
C SER A 173 15.24 6.89 -5.42
N GLY A 174 16.29 6.08 -5.21
CA GLY A 174 16.44 4.76 -5.82
C GLY A 174 15.29 3.80 -5.52
N TYR A 175 14.72 3.86 -4.30
CA TYR A 175 13.59 3.00 -3.96
C TYR A 175 12.31 3.36 -4.71
N PHE A 176 12.04 4.66 -4.92
CA PHE A 176 10.91 5.10 -5.74
C PHE A 176 11.10 4.75 -7.21
N LEU A 177 12.33 4.92 -7.73
CA LEU A 177 12.65 4.50 -9.09
C LEU A 177 12.44 2.99 -9.24
N ASN A 178 12.95 2.19 -8.30
CA ASN A 178 12.74 0.75 -8.31
C ASN A 178 11.24 0.37 -8.22
N ALA A 179 10.45 1.14 -7.45
CA ALA A 179 9.00 0.90 -7.31
C ALA A 179 8.20 1.13 -8.60
N VAL A 180 8.77 1.89 -9.56
CA VAL A 180 8.20 2.12 -10.90
C VAL A 180 9.01 1.42 -12.01
N ASP A 181 9.64 0.30 -11.68
CA ASP A 181 10.43 -0.51 -12.60
C ASP A 181 11.60 0.25 -13.28
N MET A 182 12.10 1.30 -12.63
CA MET A 182 13.31 2.02 -13.04
C MET A 182 14.47 1.71 -12.08
N ARG A 183 15.69 2.03 -12.45
CA ARG A 183 16.88 1.93 -11.60
C ARG A 183 17.65 3.24 -11.59
N LYS A 184 18.31 3.52 -10.48
CA LYS A 184 19.23 4.65 -10.36
C LYS A 184 20.61 4.22 -10.80
N THR A 185 21.17 4.90 -11.82
CA THR A 185 22.52 4.70 -12.33
C THR A 185 23.35 5.96 -12.12
N VAL A 186 24.64 5.91 -12.45
CA VAL A 186 25.51 7.09 -12.44
C VAL A 186 25.06 8.14 -13.46
N GLN A 187 24.46 7.70 -14.56
CA GLN A 187 23.97 8.56 -15.64
C GLN A 187 22.56 9.13 -15.36
N GLY A 188 21.88 8.63 -14.32
CA GLY A 188 20.53 9.06 -13.96
C GLY A 188 19.58 7.90 -13.78
N ALA A 189 18.30 8.14 -14.10
CA ALA A 189 17.26 7.13 -14.01
C ALA A 189 17.11 6.38 -15.34
N GLU A 190 17.14 5.07 -15.31
CA GLU A 190 16.99 4.18 -16.47
C GLU A 190 15.90 3.16 -16.22
N TRP A 191 15.22 2.71 -17.29
CA TRP A 191 14.30 1.59 -17.21
C TRP A 191 15.03 0.28 -16.90
N GLN A 192 14.41 -0.54 -16.07
CA GLN A 192 14.92 -1.90 -15.86
C GLN A 192 14.68 -2.77 -17.10
N PRO A 193 15.51 -3.81 -17.34
CA PRO A 193 15.26 -4.79 -18.38
C PRO A 193 13.87 -5.44 -18.24
N GLU A 194 13.26 -5.84 -19.34
CA GLU A 194 11.89 -6.39 -19.39
C GLU A 194 11.67 -7.59 -18.45
N ASP A 195 12.70 -8.40 -18.24
CA ASP A 195 12.67 -9.54 -17.33
C ASP A 195 12.52 -9.14 -15.84
N LYS A 196 12.78 -7.87 -15.51
CA LYS A 196 12.68 -7.31 -14.15
C LYS A 196 11.51 -6.36 -13.94
N THR A 197 10.81 -5.97 -15.00
CA THR A 197 9.67 -5.05 -14.96
C THR A 197 8.40 -5.79 -14.58
N ILE A 198 8.05 -5.79 -13.28
CA ILE A 198 6.86 -6.46 -12.78
C ILE A 198 5.96 -5.54 -11.92
N LEU A 199 6.53 -4.48 -11.32
CA LEU A 199 5.84 -3.72 -10.29
C LEU A 199 4.73 -2.86 -10.86
N ILE A 200 4.96 -2.18 -11.99
CA ILE A 200 3.92 -1.40 -12.69
C ILE A 200 2.76 -2.32 -13.09
N LYS A 201 3.05 -3.51 -13.65
CA LYS A 201 2.02 -4.49 -14.00
C LYS A 201 1.20 -4.95 -12.79
N LEU A 202 1.87 -5.10 -11.63
CA LEU A 202 1.17 -5.45 -10.38
C LEU A 202 0.30 -4.31 -9.86
N PHE A 203 0.73 -3.04 -9.96
CA PHE A 203 -0.10 -1.89 -9.64
C PHE A 203 -1.35 -1.86 -10.52
N GLN A 204 -1.20 -1.96 -11.83
CA GLN A 204 -2.32 -2.01 -12.78
C GLN A 204 -3.26 -3.17 -12.47
N ARG A 205 -2.74 -4.37 -12.27
CA ARG A 205 -3.51 -5.55 -11.89
C ARG A 205 -4.28 -5.33 -10.59
N THR A 206 -3.63 -4.79 -9.56
CA THR A 206 -4.28 -4.52 -8.27
C THR A 206 -5.46 -3.58 -8.44
N LEU A 207 -5.30 -2.48 -9.18
CA LEU A 207 -6.38 -1.52 -9.44
C LEU A 207 -7.54 -2.17 -10.21
N VAL A 208 -7.24 -2.86 -11.30
CA VAL A 208 -8.27 -3.50 -12.14
C VAL A 208 -9.03 -4.57 -11.36
N MET A 209 -8.31 -5.47 -10.67
CA MET A 209 -8.97 -6.51 -9.88
C MET A 209 -9.78 -5.94 -8.71
N SER A 210 -9.30 -4.90 -8.04
CA SER A 210 -10.06 -4.23 -6.98
C SER A 210 -11.33 -3.58 -7.49
N LEU A 211 -11.31 -3.00 -8.69
CA LEU A 211 -12.51 -2.49 -9.35
C LEU A 211 -13.49 -3.61 -9.69
N ILE A 212 -13.02 -4.72 -10.25
CA ILE A 212 -13.87 -5.88 -10.58
C ILE A 212 -14.50 -6.46 -9.30
N ILE A 213 -13.74 -6.60 -8.22
CA ILE A 213 -14.24 -7.07 -6.92
C ILE A 213 -15.31 -6.11 -6.38
N THR A 214 -15.06 -4.80 -6.43
CA THR A 214 -16.02 -3.78 -5.99
C THR A 214 -17.31 -3.86 -6.78
N PHE A 215 -17.21 -3.93 -8.11
CA PHE A 215 -18.36 -4.07 -8.99
C PHE A 215 -19.15 -5.37 -8.74
N SER A 216 -18.45 -6.49 -8.53
CA SER A 216 -19.06 -7.76 -8.16
C SER A 216 -19.80 -7.67 -6.82
N CYS A 217 -19.21 -6.97 -5.83
CA CYS A 217 -19.86 -6.72 -4.56
C CYS A 217 -21.10 -5.83 -4.67
N ILE A 218 -21.11 -4.84 -5.60
CA ILE A 218 -22.32 -4.03 -5.87
C ILE A 218 -23.44 -4.90 -6.44
N ILE A 219 -23.14 -5.69 -7.47
CA ILE A 219 -24.15 -6.53 -8.14
C ILE A 219 -24.78 -7.53 -7.17
N LEU A 220 -23.96 -8.20 -6.36
CA LEU A 220 -24.42 -9.21 -5.43
C LEU A 220 -25.01 -8.60 -4.15
N GLY A 221 -24.44 -7.51 -3.70
CA GLY A 221 -24.83 -6.84 -2.44
C GLY A 221 -26.09 -6.01 -2.56
N TYR A 222 -26.34 -5.39 -3.72
CA TYR A 222 -27.51 -4.52 -3.89
C TYR A 222 -28.84 -5.23 -3.67
N PRO A 223 -29.12 -6.41 -4.28
CA PRO A 223 -30.34 -7.15 -4.01
C PRO A 223 -30.51 -7.55 -2.55
N VAL A 224 -29.41 -7.94 -1.90
CA VAL A 224 -29.42 -8.35 -0.49
C VAL A 224 -29.71 -7.15 0.43
N ALA A 225 -29.04 -6.01 0.19
CA ALA A 225 -29.29 -4.77 0.93
C ALA A 225 -30.73 -4.28 0.73
N TRP A 226 -31.24 -4.36 -0.50
CA TRP A 226 -32.64 -4.01 -0.80
C TRP A 226 -33.64 -4.92 -0.05
N LEU A 227 -33.40 -6.22 -0.04
CA LEU A 227 -34.23 -7.17 0.73
C LEU A 227 -34.19 -6.83 2.24
N LEU A 228 -33.02 -6.62 2.81
CA LEU A 228 -32.86 -6.24 4.21
C LEU A 228 -33.65 -4.99 4.57
N ALA A 229 -33.66 -3.97 3.68
CA ALA A 229 -34.35 -2.71 3.92
C ALA A 229 -35.87 -2.79 3.78
N ASN A 230 -36.38 -3.78 3.04
CA ASN A 230 -37.82 -3.89 2.72
C ASN A 230 -38.55 -5.06 3.41
N LEU A 231 -37.83 -6.00 4.02
CA LEU A 231 -38.38 -7.13 4.73
C LEU A 231 -38.89 -6.74 6.14
N PRO A 232 -39.91 -7.48 6.69
CA PRO A 232 -40.28 -7.32 8.09
C PRO A 232 -39.09 -7.57 9.03
N MET A 233 -39.03 -6.83 10.15
CA MET A 233 -37.90 -6.79 11.08
C MET A 233 -37.38 -8.19 11.46
N ARG A 234 -38.25 -9.16 11.70
CA ARG A 234 -37.88 -10.52 12.12
C ARG A 234 -37.09 -11.23 11.00
N GLN A 235 -37.52 -11.10 9.76
CA GLN A 235 -36.86 -11.72 8.59
C GLN A 235 -35.59 -10.96 8.22
N ALA A 236 -35.59 -9.62 8.27
CA ALA A 236 -34.45 -8.78 8.06
C ALA A 236 -33.32 -9.12 9.06
N ASN A 237 -33.64 -9.30 10.34
CA ASN A 237 -32.66 -9.68 11.36
C ASN A 237 -32.03 -11.06 11.08
N LEU A 238 -32.82 -12.04 10.65
CA LEU A 238 -32.29 -13.36 10.29
C LEU A 238 -31.34 -13.26 9.08
N LEU A 239 -31.74 -12.53 8.05
CA LEU A 239 -30.89 -12.32 6.87
C LEU A 239 -29.62 -11.51 7.24
N MET A 240 -29.72 -10.54 8.14
CA MET A 240 -28.57 -9.79 8.65
C MET A 240 -27.57 -10.71 9.38
N ILE A 241 -28.06 -11.64 10.20
CA ILE A 241 -27.19 -12.64 10.85
C ILE A 241 -26.45 -13.47 9.80
N LEU A 242 -27.11 -13.91 8.75
CA LEU A 242 -26.48 -14.66 7.65
C LEU A 242 -25.42 -13.84 6.92
N VAL A 243 -25.68 -12.54 6.67
CA VAL A 243 -24.71 -11.63 6.05
C VAL A 243 -23.48 -11.43 6.94
N LEU A 244 -23.67 -11.36 8.27
CA LEU A 244 -22.59 -11.13 9.24
C LEU A 244 -21.88 -12.43 9.65
N LEU A 245 -22.45 -13.59 9.39
CA LEU A 245 -21.89 -14.88 9.79
C LEU A 245 -20.40 -15.07 9.36
N PRO A 246 -19.97 -14.63 8.18
CA PRO A 246 -18.56 -14.70 7.81
C PRO A 246 -17.61 -13.97 8.77
N PHE A 247 -18.04 -12.91 9.46
CA PHE A 247 -17.20 -12.20 10.43
C PHE A 247 -16.84 -13.03 11.67
N TRP A 248 -17.65 -14.01 12.01
CA TRP A 248 -17.45 -14.87 13.16
C TRP A 248 -16.41 -15.96 12.91
N THR A 249 -15.98 -16.13 11.67
CA THR A 249 -14.95 -17.07 11.28
C THR A 249 -13.62 -16.35 10.99
N SER A 250 -12.52 -17.01 11.30
CA SER A 250 -11.18 -16.46 11.00
C SER A 250 -10.99 -16.27 9.51
N LEU A 251 -10.28 -15.20 9.12
CA LEU A 251 -9.93 -14.93 7.73
C LEU A 251 -9.17 -16.10 7.08
N LEU A 252 -8.22 -16.68 7.80
CA LEU A 252 -7.41 -17.81 7.28
C LEU A 252 -8.28 -19.04 7.04
N VAL A 253 -9.23 -19.34 7.92
CA VAL A 253 -10.17 -20.46 7.73
C VAL A 253 -11.02 -20.25 6.49
N ARG A 254 -11.61 -19.06 6.31
CA ARG A 254 -12.40 -18.71 5.12
C ARG A 254 -11.57 -18.83 3.84
N THR A 255 -10.37 -18.28 3.83
CA THR A 255 -9.50 -18.31 2.65
C THR A 255 -9.05 -19.75 2.34
N SER A 256 -8.76 -20.56 3.36
CA SER A 256 -8.42 -21.97 3.17
C SER A 256 -9.61 -22.79 2.66
N ALA A 257 -10.82 -22.51 3.13
CA ALA A 257 -12.03 -23.11 2.60
C ALA A 257 -12.20 -22.78 1.12
N TRP A 258 -12.03 -21.51 0.71
CA TRP A 258 -12.05 -21.11 -0.69
C TRP A 258 -10.97 -21.81 -1.51
N LYS A 259 -9.76 -21.98 -0.97
CA LYS A 259 -8.70 -22.71 -1.63
C LYS A 259 -9.11 -24.16 -1.96
N VAL A 260 -9.81 -24.84 -1.06
CA VAL A 260 -10.32 -26.20 -1.29
C VAL A 260 -11.48 -26.19 -2.29
N MET A 261 -12.44 -25.26 -2.12
CA MET A 261 -13.64 -25.19 -2.99
C MET A 261 -13.30 -24.88 -4.45
N LEU A 262 -12.28 -24.04 -4.70
CA LEU A 262 -11.88 -23.60 -6.03
C LEU A 262 -10.93 -24.57 -6.75
N GLN A 263 -10.52 -25.66 -6.12
CA GLN A 263 -9.69 -26.69 -6.79
C GLN A 263 -10.40 -27.30 -8.00
N GLN A 264 -9.61 -27.76 -8.96
CA GLN A 264 -10.16 -28.41 -10.16
C GLN A 264 -11.00 -29.65 -9.81
N GLN A 265 -10.61 -30.39 -8.77
CA GLN A 265 -11.39 -31.48 -8.19
C GLN A 265 -12.07 -31.05 -6.89
N GLY A 266 -12.50 -29.80 -6.81
CA GLY A 266 -13.14 -29.20 -5.64
C GLY A 266 -14.65 -29.17 -5.76
N VAL A 267 -15.29 -28.82 -4.63
CA VAL A 267 -16.74 -28.86 -4.45
C VAL A 267 -17.51 -28.09 -5.53
N ILE A 268 -17.02 -26.92 -5.96
CA ILE A 268 -17.70 -26.10 -6.95
C ILE A 268 -17.76 -26.85 -8.31
N ASN A 269 -16.64 -27.39 -8.76
CA ASN A 269 -16.61 -28.18 -9.98
C ASN A 269 -17.48 -29.44 -9.87
N ASP A 270 -17.48 -30.13 -8.73
CA ASP A 270 -18.34 -31.32 -8.52
C ASP A 270 -19.82 -30.96 -8.63
N ILE A 271 -20.25 -29.84 -8.05
CA ILE A 271 -21.63 -29.35 -8.17
C ILE A 271 -21.96 -29.03 -9.65
N LEU A 272 -21.07 -28.34 -10.36
CA LEU A 272 -21.27 -27.99 -11.77
C LEU A 272 -21.39 -29.25 -12.68
N VAL A 273 -20.58 -30.28 -12.39
CA VAL A 273 -20.67 -31.57 -13.09
C VAL A 273 -21.98 -32.29 -12.76
N GLN A 274 -22.39 -32.34 -11.48
CA GLN A 274 -23.66 -32.96 -11.08
C GLN A 274 -24.86 -32.28 -11.69
N LEU A 275 -24.83 -30.96 -11.84
CA LEU A 275 -25.86 -30.17 -12.51
C LEU A 275 -25.79 -30.26 -14.04
N SER A 276 -24.87 -31.08 -14.61
CA SER A 276 -24.63 -31.24 -16.05
C SER A 276 -24.32 -29.91 -16.76
N LEU A 277 -23.82 -28.90 -16.05
CA LEU A 277 -23.42 -27.62 -16.63
C LEU A 277 -22.05 -27.69 -17.30
N ILE A 278 -21.18 -28.57 -16.83
CA ILE A 278 -19.85 -28.85 -17.40
C ILE A 278 -19.60 -30.36 -17.44
N SER A 279 -18.75 -30.80 -18.37
CA SER A 279 -18.29 -32.18 -18.40
C SER A 279 -17.19 -32.43 -17.37
N ASN A 280 -16.96 -33.69 -17.02
CA ASN A 280 -15.88 -34.03 -16.08
C ASN A 280 -14.48 -33.71 -16.63
N GLU A 281 -14.31 -33.65 -17.94
CA GLU A 281 -13.09 -33.24 -18.63
C GLU A 281 -12.98 -31.72 -18.76
N GLY A 282 -14.11 -30.99 -18.73
CA GLY A 282 -14.22 -29.55 -18.86
C GLY A 282 -14.20 -28.79 -17.50
N ARG A 283 -13.64 -29.37 -16.43
CA ARG A 283 -13.56 -28.75 -15.12
C ARG A 283 -12.80 -27.43 -15.15
N LEU A 284 -13.35 -26.42 -14.54
CA LEU A 284 -12.81 -25.06 -14.53
C LEU A 284 -11.55 -24.95 -13.63
N ILE A 285 -10.51 -24.29 -14.13
CA ILE A 285 -9.32 -23.96 -13.35
C ILE A 285 -9.57 -22.62 -12.67
N MET A 286 -10.06 -22.64 -11.42
CA MET A 286 -10.41 -21.45 -10.65
C MET A 286 -9.38 -21.09 -9.57
N ILE A 287 -8.49 -22.03 -9.21
CA ILE A 287 -7.45 -21.83 -8.21
C ILE A 287 -6.14 -21.34 -8.85
N ASN A 288 -5.32 -20.60 -8.09
CA ASN A 288 -4.02 -20.07 -8.48
C ASN A 288 -4.07 -19.09 -9.67
N ASN A 289 -5.16 -18.36 -9.80
CA ASN A 289 -5.37 -17.36 -10.85
C ASN A 289 -6.20 -16.16 -10.36
N GLU A 290 -6.44 -15.21 -11.26
CA GLU A 290 -7.19 -13.98 -10.98
C GLU A 290 -8.65 -14.29 -10.59
N ILE A 291 -9.29 -15.27 -11.24
CA ILE A 291 -10.70 -15.65 -10.98
C ILE A 291 -10.86 -16.12 -9.54
N GLY A 292 -9.96 -16.98 -9.06
CA GLY A 292 -10.00 -17.45 -7.67
C GLY A 292 -9.87 -16.33 -6.66
N THR A 293 -8.97 -15.38 -6.96
CA THR A 293 -8.81 -14.19 -6.10
C THR A 293 -10.08 -13.34 -6.09
N ILE A 294 -10.66 -13.04 -7.28
CA ILE A 294 -11.89 -12.24 -7.39
C ILE A 294 -13.04 -12.89 -6.62
N VAL A 295 -13.29 -14.18 -6.81
CA VAL A 295 -14.38 -14.90 -6.16
C VAL A 295 -14.21 -14.90 -4.64
N ALA A 296 -13.04 -15.30 -4.14
CA ALA A 296 -12.77 -15.35 -2.71
C ALA A 296 -12.84 -13.95 -2.06
N MET A 297 -12.27 -12.94 -2.70
CA MET A 297 -12.28 -11.56 -2.21
C MET A 297 -13.69 -10.95 -2.23
N THR A 298 -14.47 -11.20 -3.29
CA THR A 298 -15.86 -10.75 -3.36
C THR A 298 -16.67 -11.30 -2.18
N HIS A 299 -16.58 -12.59 -1.89
CA HIS A 299 -17.27 -13.18 -0.74
C HIS A 299 -16.83 -12.56 0.60
N ILE A 300 -15.52 -12.33 0.77
CA ILE A 300 -14.97 -11.77 2.01
C ILE A 300 -15.40 -10.32 2.20
N LEU A 301 -15.48 -9.54 1.13
CA LEU A 301 -15.76 -8.11 1.17
C LEU A 301 -17.24 -7.77 0.98
N LEU A 302 -18.07 -8.74 0.58
CA LEU A 302 -19.50 -8.55 0.35
C LEU A 302 -20.26 -7.91 1.54
N PRO A 303 -20.06 -8.31 2.80
CA PRO A 303 -20.73 -7.67 3.93
C PRO A 303 -20.38 -6.18 4.08
N PHE A 304 -19.14 -5.79 3.77
CA PHE A 304 -18.70 -4.39 3.81
C PHE A 304 -19.38 -3.51 2.74
N MET A 305 -19.88 -4.12 1.67
CA MET A 305 -20.71 -3.45 0.67
C MET A 305 -22.18 -3.39 1.11
N ILE A 306 -22.70 -4.50 1.65
CA ILE A 306 -24.12 -4.62 2.01
C ILE A 306 -24.48 -3.64 3.14
N LEU A 307 -23.65 -3.53 4.20
CA LEU A 307 -23.98 -2.73 5.38
C LEU A 307 -24.18 -1.24 5.09
N PRO A 308 -23.28 -0.52 4.39
CA PRO A 308 -23.51 0.88 4.02
C PRO A 308 -24.72 1.07 3.12
N MET A 309 -24.91 0.19 2.13
CA MET A 309 -26.09 0.24 1.26
C MET A 309 -27.37 0.05 2.05
N TYR A 310 -27.44 -0.94 2.93
CA TYR A 310 -28.59 -1.18 3.81
C TYR A 310 -28.89 0.02 4.71
N SER A 311 -27.86 0.60 5.33
CA SER A 311 -27.99 1.76 6.20
C SER A 311 -28.68 2.94 5.50
N VAL A 312 -28.28 3.23 4.26
CA VAL A 312 -28.91 4.31 3.46
C VAL A 312 -30.30 3.89 2.98
N MET A 313 -30.46 2.66 2.47
CA MET A 313 -31.76 2.19 1.96
C MET A 313 -32.85 2.15 3.03
N GLN A 314 -32.50 1.85 4.29
CA GLN A 314 -33.43 1.83 5.42
C GLN A 314 -34.00 3.21 5.73
N THR A 315 -33.29 4.30 5.41
CA THR A 315 -33.76 5.68 5.62
C THR A 315 -34.69 6.20 4.54
N ILE A 316 -34.81 5.50 3.40
CA ILE A 316 -35.65 5.91 2.28
C ILE A 316 -37.15 5.72 2.65
N PRO A 317 -37.96 6.81 2.75
CA PRO A 317 -39.38 6.69 3.14
C PRO A 317 -40.18 5.93 2.07
N PRO A 318 -40.99 4.93 2.47
CA PRO A 318 -41.90 4.21 1.54
C PRO A 318 -42.91 5.11 0.85
N SER A 319 -43.17 6.31 1.41
CA SER A 319 -44.06 7.31 0.83
C SER A 319 -43.63 7.78 -0.56
N TYR A 320 -42.33 7.86 -0.83
CA TYR A 320 -41.80 8.29 -2.13
C TYR A 320 -42.20 7.32 -3.27
N LEU A 321 -42.05 6.02 -3.02
CA LEU A 321 -42.50 5.02 -3.98
C LEU A 321 -44.03 5.00 -4.15
N ARG A 322 -44.79 5.22 -3.08
CA ARG A 322 -46.28 5.30 -3.13
C ARG A 322 -46.70 6.51 -3.93
N ALA A 323 -46.09 7.67 -3.70
CA ALA A 323 -46.36 8.91 -4.45
C ALA A 323 -46.08 8.74 -5.96
N ALA A 324 -44.95 8.16 -6.31
CA ALA A 324 -44.60 7.86 -7.71
C ALA A 324 -45.64 6.96 -8.39
N LYS A 325 -46.10 5.92 -7.68
CA LYS A 325 -47.15 5.01 -8.20
C LYS A 325 -48.51 5.71 -8.31
N SER A 326 -48.88 6.60 -7.37
CA SER A 326 -50.08 7.39 -7.47
C SER A 326 -50.08 8.38 -8.66
N LEU A 327 -48.89 8.77 -9.10
CA LEU A 327 -48.68 9.57 -10.35
C LEU A 327 -48.58 8.70 -11.61
N GLY A 328 -48.94 7.42 -11.55
CA GLY A 328 -49.00 6.52 -12.70
C GLY A 328 -47.67 5.79 -13.02
N ALA A 329 -46.63 5.86 -12.16
CA ALA A 329 -45.39 5.13 -12.39
C ALA A 329 -45.59 3.62 -12.16
N THR A 330 -45.05 2.80 -13.08
CA THR A 330 -44.94 1.36 -12.86
C THR A 330 -43.91 1.03 -11.76
N ASN A 331 -43.93 -0.19 -11.21
CA ASN A 331 -42.95 -0.62 -10.22
C ASN A 331 -41.51 -0.43 -10.70
N TRP A 332 -41.24 -0.73 -11.97
CA TRP A 332 -39.92 -0.58 -12.60
C TRP A 332 -39.49 0.89 -12.70
N THR A 333 -40.42 1.75 -13.17
CA THR A 333 -40.16 3.19 -13.28
C THR A 333 -39.95 3.83 -11.91
N ALA A 334 -40.79 3.48 -10.92
CA ALA A 334 -40.65 3.99 -9.56
C ALA A 334 -39.33 3.54 -8.92
N PHE A 335 -38.89 2.29 -9.16
CA PHE A 335 -37.60 1.82 -8.70
C PHE A 335 -36.44 2.62 -9.32
N TRP A 336 -36.35 2.69 -10.64
CA TRP A 336 -35.19 3.30 -11.30
C TRP A 336 -35.15 4.83 -11.19
N ARG A 337 -36.32 5.52 -11.17
CA ARG A 337 -36.37 6.98 -11.12
C ARG A 337 -36.47 7.59 -9.73
N VAL A 338 -36.91 6.80 -8.75
CA VAL A 338 -37.13 7.32 -7.38
C VAL A 338 -36.28 6.61 -6.35
N TYR A 339 -36.31 5.28 -6.29
CA TYR A 339 -35.62 4.52 -5.26
C TYR A 339 -34.11 4.41 -5.50
N PHE A 340 -33.73 4.00 -6.71
CA PHE A 340 -32.32 3.80 -7.06
C PHE A 340 -31.46 5.05 -6.88
N PRO A 341 -31.84 6.24 -7.36
CA PRO A 341 -31.06 7.46 -7.14
C PRO A 341 -30.84 7.77 -5.65
N GLN A 342 -31.83 7.54 -4.79
CA GLN A 342 -31.72 7.75 -3.35
C GLN A 342 -30.81 6.71 -2.67
N SER A 343 -30.60 5.55 -3.27
CA SER A 343 -29.68 4.51 -2.77
C SER A 343 -28.23 4.73 -3.21
N VAL A 344 -27.95 5.61 -4.19
CA VAL A 344 -26.61 5.89 -4.74
C VAL A 344 -25.59 6.29 -3.65
N PRO A 345 -25.91 7.13 -2.65
CA PRO A 345 -24.97 7.45 -1.59
C PRO A 345 -24.50 6.20 -0.82
N GLY A 346 -25.39 5.24 -0.61
CA GLY A 346 -25.05 3.94 0.03
C GLY A 346 -24.13 3.08 -0.83
N ILE A 347 -24.37 3.06 -2.15
CA ILE A 347 -23.49 2.40 -3.13
C ILE A 347 -22.12 3.05 -3.13
N GLY A 348 -22.07 4.38 -3.14
CA GLY A 348 -20.81 5.15 -3.10
C GLY A 348 -19.97 4.84 -1.86
N ALA A 349 -20.58 4.93 -0.68
CA ALA A 349 -19.92 4.64 0.60
C ALA A 349 -19.41 3.18 0.67
N GLY A 350 -20.24 2.21 0.26
CA GLY A 350 -19.85 0.80 0.20
C GLY A 350 -18.73 0.55 -0.81
N SER A 351 -18.79 1.20 -1.97
CA SER A 351 -17.78 1.06 -3.03
C SER A 351 -16.42 1.57 -2.60
N ILE A 352 -16.36 2.75 -1.99
CA ILE A 352 -15.12 3.31 -1.46
C ILE A 352 -14.51 2.36 -0.41
N LEU A 353 -15.33 1.91 0.54
CA LEU A 353 -14.86 1.01 1.60
C LEU A 353 -14.32 -0.31 1.04
N VAL A 354 -15.06 -0.97 0.14
CA VAL A 354 -14.65 -2.24 -0.47
C VAL A 354 -13.42 -2.07 -1.34
N PHE A 355 -13.34 -1.00 -2.14
CA PHE A 355 -12.21 -0.72 -3.00
C PHE A 355 -10.92 -0.52 -2.21
N ILE A 356 -10.95 0.29 -1.14
CA ILE A 356 -9.79 0.53 -0.28
C ILE A 356 -9.35 -0.76 0.41
N LEU A 357 -10.30 -1.53 0.96
CA LEU A 357 -9.99 -2.82 1.55
C LEU A 357 -9.39 -3.79 0.54
N ALA A 358 -9.94 -3.87 -0.67
CA ALA A 358 -9.44 -4.76 -1.73
C ALA A 358 -8.00 -4.45 -2.13
N ILE A 359 -7.65 -3.17 -2.34
CA ILE A 359 -6.28 -2.75 -2.70
C ILE A 359 -5.26 -3.15 -1.63
N GLY A 360 -5.62 -3.01 -0.35
CA GLY A 360 -4.72 -3.31 0.78
C GLY A 360 -4.63 -4.80 1.12
N TYR A 361 -5.48 -5.63 0.54
CA TYR A 361 -5.52 -7.06 0.89
C TYR A 361 -4.32 -7.82 0.32
N TYR A 362 -3.68 -8.68 1.15
CA TYR A 362 -2.59 -9.52 0.67
C TYR A 362 -2.73 -11.01 1.03
N ILE A 363 -3.41 -11.33 2.16
CA ILE A 363 -3.50 -12.71 2.66
C ILE A 363 -4.26 -13.61 1.68
N THR A 364 -5.46 -13.20 1.27
CA THR A 364 -6.29 -14.00 0.35
C THR A 364 -5.66 -14.16 -1.03
N PRO A 365 -5.18 -13.08 -1.70
CA PRO A 365 -4.45 -13.22 -2.97
C PRO A 365 -3.22 -14.13 -2.87
N GLU A 366 -2.49 -14.12 -1.75
CA GLU A 366 -1.33 -14.99 -1.55
C GLU A 366 -1.69 -16.48 -1.51
N ILE A 367 -2.85 -16.82 -0.93
CA ILE A 367 -3.28 -18.22 -0.74
C ILE A 367 -3.97 -18.80 -1.97
N VAL A 368 -4.81 -17.99 -2.65
CA VAL A 368 -5.65 -18.48 -3.76
C VAL A 368 -5.25 -17.98 -5.13
N GLY A 369 -4.48 -16.87 -5.21
CA GLY A 369 -4.23 -16.17 -6.47
C GLY A 369 -3.06 -16.74 -7.28
N GLY A 370 -2.13 -17.48 -6.68
CA GLY A 370 -0.92 -17.94 -7.35
C GLY A 370 -0.11 -16.77 -7.93
N THR A 371 0.61 -16.99 -9.03
CA THR A 371 1.45 -15.95 -9.65
C THR A 371 0.67 -14.87 -10.40
N LYS A 372 -0.51 -15.22 -10.92
CA LYS A 372 -1.35 -14.31 -11.74
C LYS A 372 -2.39 -13.54 -10.92
N GLY A 373 -2.77 -14.02 -9.74
CA GLY A 373 -3.79 -13.40 -8.90
C GLY A 373 -3.26 -12.61 -7.70
N VAL A 374 -1.94 -12.38 -7.59
CA VAL A 374 -1.34 -11.59 -6.51
C VAL A 374 -1.37 -10.09 -6.81
N PHE A 375 -1.43 -9.30 -5.75
CA PHE A 375 -1.49 -7.83 -5.74
C PHE A 375 -0.15 -7.20 -5.41
N ILE A 376 -0.05 -5.88 -5.57
CA ILE A 376 1.14 -5.12 -5.15
C ILE A 376 1.36 -5.24 -3.62
N SER A 377 0.30 -5.32 -2.82
CA SER A 377 0.35 -5.56 -1.37
C SER A 377 1.08 -6.86 -1.00
N ASN A 378 1.00 -7.90 -1.84
CA ASN A 378 1.79 -9.13 -1.66
C ASN A 378 3.29 -8.87 -1.82
N ARG A 379 3.70 -8.00 -2.76
CA ARG A 379 5.12 -7.61 -2.92
C ARG A 379 5.61 -6.75 -1.77
N ILE A 380 4.78 -5.84 -1.26
CA ILE A 380 5.10 -5.07 -0.06
C ILE A 380 5.36 -6.04 1.12
N ALA A 381 4.44 -6.98 1.37
CA ALA A 381 4.60 -7.99 2.40
C ALA A 381 5.85 -8.86 2.19
N TYR A 382 6.14 -9.27 0.95
CA TYR A 382 7.35 -10.01 0.61
C TYR A 382 8.62 -9.22 0.95
N HIS A 383 8.67 -7.93 0.61
CA HIS A 383 9.84 -7.09 0.88
C HIS A 383 10.02 -6.79 2.38
N ILE A 384 8.96 -6.79 3.17
CA ILE A 384 9.04 -6.65 4.62
C ILE A 384 9.48 -7.96 5.27
N LEU A 385 8.84 -9.09 4.92
CA LEU A 385 8.94 -10.34 5.68
C LEU A 385 10.06 -11.27 5.19
N LYS A 386 10.35 -11.28 3.88
CA LYS A 386 11.29 -12.22 3.27
C LYS A 386 12.57 -11.56 2.79
N SER A 387 12.48 -10.55 1.96
CA SER A 387 13.68 -9.93 1.40
C SER A 387 14.29 -8.88 2.34
N LEU A 388 13.54 -8.39 3.35
CA LEU A 388 13.97 -7.37 4.30
C LEU A 388 14.41 -6.05 3.64
N ASN A 389 13.90 -5.77 2.42
CA ASN A 389 14.12 -4.51 1.72
C ASN A 389 13.06 -3.49 2.14
N TRP A 390 13.21 -2.97 3.36
CA TRP A 390 12.25 -2.04 3.96
C TRP A 390 12.07 -0.75 3.17
N GLY A 391 13.16 -0.25 2.53
CA GLY A 391 13.10 0.96 1.71
C GLY A 391 12.19 0.79 0.48
N LEU A 392 12.33 -0.33 -0.25
CA LEU A 392 11.46 -0.62 -1.39
C LEU A 392 10.03 -0.89 -0.94
N ALA A 393 9.84 -1.64 0.16
CA ALA A 393 8.51 -1.86 0.71
C ALA A 393 7.82 -0.55 1.09
N ALA A 394 8.55 0.38 1.72
CA ALA A 394 8.06 1.70 2.09
C ALA A 394 7.73 2.54 0.85
N ALA A 395 8.55 2.54 -0.20
CA ALA A 395 8.29 3.25 -1.45
C ALA A 395 7.03 2.72 -2.16
N LEU A 396 6.89 1.40 -2.27
CA LEU A 396 5.67 0.77 -2.83
C LEU A 396 4.42 1.12 -2.00
N GLY A 397 4.53 1.06 -0.67
CA GLY A 397 3.45 1.45 0.25
C GLY A 397 3.09 2.92 0.14
N THR A 398 4.07 3.81 -0.04
CA THR A 398 3.85 5.25 -0.23
C THR A 398 3.08 5.52 -1.52
N ILE A 399 3.48 4.91 -2.64
CA ILE A 399 2.78 5.05 -3.93
C ILE A 399 1.34 4.54 -3.80
N LEU A 400 1.16 3.39 -3.15
CA LEU A 400 -0.17 2.82 -2.93
C LEU A 400 -1.05 3.73 -2.06
N LEU A 401 -0.50 4.29 -0.97
CA LEU A 401 -1.19 5.22 -0.09
C LEU A 401 -1.61 6.49 -0.83
N VAL A 402 -0.70 7.07 -1.63
CA VAL A 402 -1.01 8.26 -2.45
C VAL A 402 -2.11 7.96 -3.45
N ALA A 403 -2.06 6.81 -4.13
CA ALA A 403 -3.11 6.40 -5.07
C ALA A 403 -4.48 6.27 -4.39
N VAL A 404 -4.54 5.67 -3.19
CA VAL A 404 -5.77 5.56 -2.39
C VAL A 404 -6.26 6.94 -1.93
N LEU A 405 -5.37 7.82 -1.47
CA LEU A 405 -5.74 9.18 -1.04
C LEU A 405 -6.31 10.00 -2.20
N ILE A 406 -5.71 9.93 -3.39
CA ILE A 406 -6.24 10.60 -4.60
C ILE A 406 -7.64 10.08 -4.91
N CYS A 407 -7.84 8.76 -4.85
CA CYS A 407 -9.14 8.15 -5.09
C CYS A 407 -10.20 8.62 -4.06
N LEU A 408 -9.82 8.70 -2.78
CA LEU A 408 -10.69 9.18 -1.70
C LEU A 408 -11.09 10.66 -1.88
N LEU A 409 -10.10 11.53 -2.16
CA LEU A 409 -10.37 12.96 -2.36
C LEU A 409 -11.32 13.19 -3.53
N TYR A 410 -11.06 12.52 -4.66
CA TYR A 410 -11.93 12.63 -5.84
C TYR A 410 -13.36 12.15 -5.58
N THR A 411 -13.52 11.08 -4.80
CA THR A 411 -14.85 10.55 -4.47
C THR A 411 -15.57 11.38 -3.40
N SER A 412 -14.85 12.02 -2.48
CA SER A 412 -15.43 12.94 -1.48
C SER A 412 -15.97 14.19 -2.15
N ASP A 413 -15.21 14.83 -3.04
CA ASP A 413 -15.65 16.01 -3.77
C ASP A 413 -16.91 15.72 -4.61
N ALA A 414 -16.92 14.56 -5.31
CA ALA A 414 -18.09 14.14 -6.08
C ALA A 414 -19.34 13.86 -5.21
N ALA A 415 -19.17 13.47 -3.94
CA ALA A 415 -20.27 13.25 -3.01
C ALA A 415 -20.83 14.58 -2.47
N ASP A 416 -19.98 15.58 -2.25
CA ASP A 416 -20.38 16.91 -1.81
C ASP A 416 -21.13 17.67 -2.92
N ASP A 417 -20.74 17.51 -4.19
CA ASP A 417 -21.41 18.10 -5.36
C ASP A 417 -22.80 17.50 -5.63
N MET A 418 -23.15 16.35 -5.03
CA MET A 418 -24.46 15.69 -5.18
C MET A 418 -25.44 15.98 -4.03
N GLN A 419 -25.05 16.73 -3.00
CA GLN A 419 -25.91 17.19 -1.91
C GLN A 419 -26.49 18.57 -2.19
#